data_e68c70aee63cc00f56732b2ab0043ca9
#
_entry.id   e68c70aee63cc00f56732b2ab0043ca9
#
_cell.length_a   1.000
_cell.length_b   1.000
_cell.length_c   1.000
_cell.angle_alpha   90.00
_cell.angle_beta   90.00
_cell.angle_gamma   90.00
#
_symmetry.space_group_name_H-M   'P 1'
#
loop_
_entity.id
_entity.type
_entity.pdbx_description
1 polymer ?
#
loop_
_entity_poly.entity_id
_entity_poly.type
_entity_poly.pdbx_seq_one_letter_code
_entity_poly.pdbx_strand_id
1 'polypeptide(L)'
;MTMSIPEPLWGTILSTPTKKVVYVSLILSICAWLVILISRKWTARASRSDLEKPSAGVRGKVTRPPGEWTPSDFKRATAAPYPGWDVHSTKPIPYRPFRYGPKYYITLGLRSMKWDEWIGESFFDSNIPTSPLTSYIPNAELDNHYLKYHADKARRIEERGTKCCYTAPEAMDAAIELLEELCAYLPERYPSMFTKTTTGITNEVTNEAFNITQRPLPEDPMATAARLIQDDLALMIERADGEYYLLAGAILLAGFWRLSDKFGMRLSEIHTSGDVPQFKSKLEKGMINFFRRLRPEEPVLRNNYFIQVDDNLAWSHSIGSEDAETVSWNTAEKNRAIENHFFRSERQSLRRLPRSGAVVFTIRTYFEPVTAIVEEPYVPGRLADAIRSWGDDVGRYKGKEKYQDVLLEFLDEKHRMQVEGGLEVEREDEVRSYPL
;
A
#
# COMPACT_ATOMS: atom_id res chain seq x y z
N MET A 1 -54.64 -41.96 33.25
CA MET A 1 -53.20 -42.16 32.98
C MET A 1 -52.50 -40.84 33.23
N THR A 2 -51.97 -40.65 34.42
CA THR A 2 -51.21 -39.46 34.82
C THR A 2 -49.75 -39.75 34.59
N MET A 3 -49.13 -39.01 33.65
CA MET A 3 -47.68 -39.02 33.39
C MET A 3 -46.98 -38.26 34.52
N SER A 4 -46.15 -38.93 35.30
CA SER A 4 -45.26 -38.35 36.29
C SER A 4 -44.03 -37.76 35.57
N ILE A 5 -43.73 -36.49 35.83
CA ILE A 5 -42.52 -35.78 35.37
C ILE A 5 -41.36 -36.26 36.26
N PRO A 6 -40.22 -36.66 35.72
CA PRO A 6 -39.07 -37.05 36.55
C PRO A 6 -38.41 -35.79 37.16
N GLU A 7 -38.11 -35.86 38.46
CA GLU A 7 -37.37 -34.82 39.19
C GLU A 7 -35.95 -34.58 38.61
N PRO A 8 -35.44 -33.37 38.69
CA PRO A 8 -34.14 -33.06 38.13
C PRO A 8 -32.98 -33.63 38.98
N LEU A 9 -32.03 -34.25 38.31
CA LEU A 9 -30.85 -34.96 38.84
C LEU A 9 -29.88 -34.12 39.73
N TRP A 10 -30.21 -32.89 40.08
CA TRP A 10 -29.37 -31.99 40.88
C TRP A 10 -29.49 -32.19 42.39
N GLY A 11 -30.51 -32.90 42.88
CA GLY A 11 -30.77 -33.09 44.31
C GLY A 11 -29.80 -34.04 45.02
N THR A 12 -29.16 -34.96 44.30
CA THR A 12 -28.42 -36.09 44.90
C THR A 12 -26.90 -35.85 45.09
N ILE A 13 -26.37 -34.76 44.56
CA ILE A 13 -24.93 -34.52 44.56
C ILE A 13 -24.43 -33.80 45.85
N LEU A 14 -25.31 -33.19 46.64
CA LEU A 14 -24.94 -32.32 47.77
C LEU A 14 -25.26 -32.93 49.16
N SER A 15 -25.34 -34.23 49.30
CA SER A 15 -25.84 -34.85 50.53
C SER A 15 -24.84 -35.10 51.68
N THR A 16 -23.53 -34.80 51.50
CA THR A 16 -22.56 -34.96 52.59
C THR A 16 -21.83 -33.67 52.90
N PRO A 17 -21.60 -33.29 54.19
CA PRO A 17 -20.92 -32.04 54.57
C PRO A 17 -19.53 -31.86 53.94
N THR A 18 -18.79 -32.94 53.80
CA THR A 18 -17.45 -32.97 53.16
C THR A 18 -17.47 -32.59 51.67
N LYS A 19 -18.51 -33.01 50.91
CA LYS A 19 -18.61 -32.64 49.50
C LYS A 19 -18.95 -31.15 49.32
N LYS A 20 -19.78 -30.57 50.19
CA LYS A 20 -20.07 -29.12 50.17
C LYS A 20 -18.83 -28.28 50.40
N VAL A 21 -17.97 -28.68 51.33
CA VAL A 21 -16.70 -27.98 51.61
C VAL A 21 -15.76 -28.05 50.39
N VAL A 22 -15.67 -29.22 49.75
CA VAL A 22 -14.82 -29.37 48.53
C VAL A 22 -15.32 -28.50 47.37
N TYR A 23 -16.65 -28.46 47.12
CA TYR A 23 -17.21 -27.61 46.06
C TYR A 23 -17.03 -26.11 46.34
N VAL A 24 -17.24 -25.68 47.58
CA VAL A 24 -16.99 -24.25 47.96
C VAL A 24 -15.52 -23.90 47.82
N SER A 25 -14.61 -24.79 48.24
CA SER A 25 -13.18 -24.58 48.06
C SER A 25 -12.75 -24.53 46.58
N LEU A 26 -13.36 -25.35 45.70
CA LEU A 26 -13.10 -25.36 44.28
C LEU A 26 -13.59 -24.06 43.61
N ILE A 27 -14.81 -23.61 43.96
CA ILE A 27 -15.37 -22.35 43.48
C ILE A 27 -14.51 -21.16 43.91
N LEU A 28 -14.10 -21.11 45.17
CA LEU A 28 -13.23 -20.05 45.69
C LEU A 28 -11.86 -20.05 45.00
N SER A 29 -11.29 -21.23 44.74
CA SER A 29 -10.03 -21.34 43.96
C SER A 29 -10.16 -20.87 42.52
N ILE A 30 -11.28 -21.19 41.86
CA ILE A 30 -11.56 -20.70 40.48
C ILE A 30 -11.77 -19.19 40.51
N CYS A 31 -12.49 -18.63 41.46
CA CYS A 31 -12.68 -17.20 41.62
C CYS A 31 -11.35 -16.48 41.91
N ALA A 32 -10.51 -17.00 42.78
CA ALA A 32 -9.20 -16.47 43.07
C ALA A 32 -8.29 -16.51 41.82
N TRP A 33 -8.34 -17.59 41.06
CA TRP A 33 -7.59 -17.73 39.82
C TRP A 33 -8.06 -16.74 38.72
N LEU A 34 -9.37 -16.53 38.58
CA LEU A 34 -9.95 -15.52 37.70
C LEU A 34 -9.58 -14.11 38.13
N VAL A 35 -9.56 -13.79 39.42
CA VAL A 35 -9.11 -12.49 39.93
C VAL A 35 -7.62 -12.27 39.61
N ILE A 36 -6.78 -13.31 39.78
CA ILE A 36 -5.35 -13.24 39.41
C ILE A 36 -5.17 -13.06 37.90
N LEU A 37 -5.95 -13.74 37.06
CA LEU A 37 -5.91 -13.57 35.61
C LEU A 37 -6.36 -12.16 35.17
N ILE A 38 -7.41 -11.64 35.81
CA ILE A 38 -7.90 -10.28 35.56
C ILE A 38 -6.88 -9.25 36.03
N SER A 39 -6.31 -9.41 37.22
CA SER A 39 -5.27 -8.49 37.73
C SER A 39 -3.99 -8.55 36.88
N ARG A 40 -3.55 -9.74 36.41
CA ARG A 40 -2.43 -9.88 35.48
C ARG A 40 -2.71 -9.23 34.12
N LYS A 41 -3.95 -9.33 33.60
CA LYS A 41 -4.34 -8.57 32.39
C LYS A 41 -4.36 -7.06 32.63
N TRP A 42 -4.76 -6.61 33.81
CA TRP A 42 -4.76 -5.19 34.17
C TRP A 42 -3.35 -4.65 34.40
N THR A 43 -2.48 -5.37 35.08
CA THR A 43 -1.07 -4.98 35.26
C THR A 43 -0.29 -5.05 33.95
N ALA A 44 -0.53 -6.06 33.09
CA ALA A 44 0.05 -6.11 31.76
C ALA A 44 -0.49 -4.99 30.85
N ARG A 45 -1.72 -4.52 31.08
CA ARG A 45 -2.31 -3.38 30.37
C ARG A 45 -1.80 -2.04 30.91
N ALA A 46 -1.54 -1.92 32.21
CA ALA A 46 -0.93 -0.76 32.84
C ALA A 46 0.56 -0.64 32.46
N SER A 47 1.32 -1.74 32.48
CA SER A 47 2.73 -1.76 32.06
C SER A 47 2.93 -1.49 30.55
N ARG A 48 1.90 -1.70 29.72
CA ARG A 48 1.91 -1.28 28.30
C ARG A 48 1.50 0.18 28.09
N SER A 49 0.93 0.85 29.10
CA SER A 49 0.56 2.26 29.00
C SER A 49 1.73 3.22 29.28
N ASP A 50 2.82 2.72 29.89
CA ASP A 50 3.98 3.52 30.25
C ASP A 50 5.18 3.42 29.27
N LEU A 51 5.06 2.58 28.24
CA LEU A 51 5.85 2.78 27.03
C LEU A 51 5.25 4.03 26.35
N GLU A 52 5.97 5.13 26.40
CA GLU A 52 5.64 6.38 25.73
C GLU A 52 5.04 6.11 24.37
N LYS A 53 3.72 6.19 24.29
CA LYS A 53 3.07 6.50 23.02
C LYS A 53 3.71 7.82 22.60
N PRO A 54 4.32 7.91 21.41
CA PRO A 54 4.66 9.22 20.89
C PRO A 54 3.38 10.02 21.07
N SER A 55 3.45 11.13 21.77
CA SER A 55 2.29 11.95 22.11
C SER A 55 1.54 12.14 20.80
N ALA A 56 0.40 11.44 20.67
CA ALA A 56 -0.54 11.75 19.64
C ALA A 56 -0.98 13.17 19.96
N GLY A 57 -0.24 14.14 19.40
CA GLY A 57 -0.56 15.53 19.56
C GLY A 57 -2.05 15.62 19.32
N VAL A 58 -2.77 16.19 20.24
CA VAL A 58 -4.22 16.40 20.15
C VAL A 58 -4.47 16.84 18.73
N ARG A 59 -5.04 15.95 17.91
CA ARG A 59 -5.33 16.25 16.50
C ARG A 59 -6.38 17.34 16.48
N GLY A 60 -5.89 18.58 16.59
CA GLY A 60 -6.73 19.77 16.60
C GLY A 60 -7.62 19.75 15.36
N LYS A 61 -8.83 20.23 15.52
CA LYS A 61 -9.74 20.45 14.40
C LYS A 61 -9.02 21.36 13.40
N VAL A 62 -8.91 20.97 12.14
CA VAL A 62 -8.36 21.84 11.10
C VAL A 62 -9.23 23.09 11.04
N THR A 63 -8.69 24.25 11.37
CA THR A 63 -9.42 25.52 11.53
C THR A 63 -9.20 26.49 10.37
N ARG A 64 -8.29 26.17 9.43
CA ARG A 64 -8.04 27.01 8.26
C ARG A 64 -9.19 26.97 7.24
N PRO A 65 -9.44 28.05 6.48
CA PRO A 65 -10.40 28.03 5.39
C PRO A 65 -10.01 26.98 4.32
N PRO A 66 -11.00 26.34 3.68
CA PRO A 66 -10.75 25.45 2.55
C PRO A 66 -10.06 26.18 1.38
N GLY A 67 -9.13 25.50 0.72
CA GLY A 67 -8.38 26.06 -0.41
C GLY A 67 -7.28 27.05 -0.02
N GLU A 68 -7.18 27.44 1.23
CA GLU A 68 -6.11 28.28 1.75
C GLU A 68 -5.07 27.43 2.49
N TRP A 69 -3.83 27.49 2.04
CA TRP A 69 -2.73 26.79 2.67
C TRP A 69 -1.61 27.78 3.01
N THR A 70 -1.12 27.72 4.25
CA THR A 70 0.07 28.45 4.67
C THR A 70 1.25 27.48 4.73
N PRO A 71 2.45 27.86 4.23
CA PRO A 71 3.64 27.03 4.36
C PRO A 71 3.84 26.59 5.82
N SER A 72 4.11 25.32 6.03
CA SER A 72 4.44 24.81 7.36
C SER A 72 5.90 25.10 7.70
N ASP A 73 6.24 25.09 9.00
CA ASP A 73 7.62 25.16 9.48
C ASP A 73 8.39 23.84 9.26
N PHE A 74 7.94 23.04 8.31
CA PHE A 74 8.54 21.76 7.97
C PHE A 74 10.02 21.91 7.64
N LYS A 75 10.84 21.21 8.41
CA LYS A 75 12.27 21.03 8.13
C LYS A 75 12.45 19.61 7.60
N ARG A 76 12.88 19.54 6.35
CA ARG A 76 13.19 18.25 5.74
C ARG A 76 14.37 17.61 6.48
N ALA A 77 14.22 16.37 6.91
CA ALA A 77 15.33 15.59 7.41
C ALA A 77 16.26 15.21 6.26
N THR A 78 17.54 15.05 6.54
CA THR A 78 18.50 14.50 5.59
C THR A 78 18.14 13.04 5.31
N ALA A 79 18.08 12.65 4.04
CA ALA A 79 17.86 11.26 3.66
C ALA A 79 19.08 10.41 4.07
N ALA A 80 18.84 9.23 4.61
CA ALA A 80 19.93 8.29 4.86
C ALA A 80 20.51 7.80 3.53
N PRO A 81 21.81 7.98 3.26
CA PRO A 81 22.38 7.55 2.00
C PRO A 81 22.41 6.03 1.88
N TYR A 82 22.20 5.53 0.66
CA TYR A 82 22.33 4.12 0.33
C TYR A 82 23.52 3.92 -0.63
N PRO A 83 24.75 3.86 -0.11
CA PRO A 83 25.96 3.82 -0.95
C PRO A 83 26.15 2.49 -1.67
N GLY A 84 25.54 1.40 -1.18
CA GLY A 84 25.55 0.09 -1.83
C GLY A 84 24.48 -0.11 -2.89
N TRP A 85 23.70 0.93 -3.22
CA TRP A 85 22.70 0.82 -4.28
C TRP A 85 23.37 0.68 -5.64
N ASP A 86 22.91 -0.32 -6.38
CA ASP A 86 23.40 -0.62 -7.74
C ASP A 86 22.23 -0.99 -8.64
N VAL A 87 22.13 -0.32 -9.79
CA VAL A 87 21.04 -0.46 -10.76
C VAL A 87 20.91 -1.87 -11.36
N HIS A 88 21.91 -2.70 -11.27
CA HIS A 88 21.89 -4.05 -11.84
C HIS A 88 21.61 -5.15 -10.81
N SER A 89 21.97 -4.93 -9.56
CA SER A 89 21.92 -5.97 -8.52
C SER A 89 20.89 -5.74 -7.41
N THR A 90 20.46 -4.50 -7.19
CA THR A 90 19.47 -4.20 -6.14
C THR A 90 18.10 -4.75 -6.51
N LYS A 91 17.66 -5.79 -5.82
CA LYS A 91 16.38 -6.45 -6.11
C LYS A 91 15.19 -5.63 -5.60
N PRO A 92 14.03 -5.70 -6.29
CA PRO A 92 12.79 -5.12 -5.79
C PRO A 92 12.43 -5.70 -4.42
N ILE A 93 11.73 -4.89 -3.61
CA ILE A 93 11.07 -5.35 -2.39
C ILE A 93 9.59 -5.56 -2.73
N PRO A 94 9.19 -6.76 -3.17
CA PRO A 94 7.83 -6.98 -3.63
C PRO A 94 6.88 -7.09 -2.45
N TYR A 95 5.76 -6.39 -2.54
CA TYR A 95 4.68 -6.47 -1.58
C TYR A 95 3.82 -7.68 -1.89
N ARG A 96 3.92 -8.72 -1.04
CA ARG A 96 3.18 -9.97 -1.20
C ARG A 96 1.92 -10.00 -0.35
N PRO A 97 0.87 -10.70 -0.78
CA PRO A 97 -0.30 -10.93 0.06
C PRO A 97 0.08 -11.79 1.27
N PHE A 98 -0.62 -11.58 2.36
CA PHE A 98 -0.52 -12.45 3.52
C PHE A 98 -1.92 -12.86 3.98
N ARG A 99 -2.00 -13.91 4.80
CA ARG A 99 -3.28 -14.46 5.25
C ARG A 99 -3.95 -13.52 6.24
N TYR A 100 -5.09 -12.94 5.81
CA TYR A 100 -5.90 -12.08 6.63
C TYR A 100 -7.38 -12.39 6.49
N GLY A 101 -8.12 -12.05 7.54
CA GLY A 101 -9.59 -12.03 7.46
C GLY A 101 -10.11 -10.95 6.50
N PRO A 102 -11.42 -10.98 6.20
CA PRO A 102 -12.06 -10.15 5.16
C PRO A 102 -11.82 -8.64 5.27
N LYS A 103 -11.54 -8.13 6.45
CA LYS A 103 -11.33 -6.68 6.69
C LYS A 103 -10.06 -6.10 6.04
N TYR A 104 -9.14 -6.94 5.57
CA TYR A 104 -7.86 -6.50 4.99
C TYR A 104 -7.75 -6.75 3.49
N TYR A 105 -8.77 -7.26 2.85
CA TYR A 105 -8.75 -7.71 1.46
C TYR A 105 -8.60 -6.59 0.40
N ILE A 106 -8.99 -5.36 0.71
CA ILE A 106 -8.91 -4.24 -0.24
C ILE A 106 -7.54 -3.56 -0.14
N THR A 107 -7.10 -3.32 1.09
CA THR A 107 -5.84 -2.64 1.36
C THR A 107 -5.19 -3.26 2.59
N LEU A 108 -3.88 -3.17 2.67
CA LEU A 108 -3.11 -3.64 3.80
C LEU A 108 -3.07 -2.62 4.95
N GLY A 109 -3.99 -1.66 4.91
CA GLY A 109 -4.10 -0.59 5.88
C GLY A 109 -3.19 0.60 5.57
N LEU A 110 -3.44 1.71 6.28
CA LEU A 110 -2.56 2.87 6.27
C LEU A 110 -1.59 2.76 7.43
N ARG A 111 -0.33 3.02 7.15
CA ARG A 111 0.71 3.09 8.14
C ARG A 111 1.43 4.43 8.05
N SER A 112 1.85 4.98 9.17
CA SER A 112 2.78 6.10 9.19
C SER A 112 4.13 5.67 8.67
N MET A 113 4.83 6.55 7.95
CA MET A 113 6.19 6.35 7.47
C MET A 113 7.04 7.57 7.86
N LYS A 114 8.34 7.39 7.93
CA LYS A 114 9.26 8.50 8.17
C LYS A 114 9.51 9.28 6.89
N TRP A 115 10.01 10.49 7.02
CA TRP A 115 10.31 11.31 5.85
C TRP A 115 11.34 10.68 4.91
N ASP A 116 12.39 10.11 5.48
CA ASP A 116 13.45 9.42 4.75
C ASP A 116 13.01 8.08 4.12
N GLU A 117 11.82 7.61 4.46
CA GLU A 117 11.17 6.46 3.86
C GLU A 117 10.23 6.83 2.68
N TRP A 118 10.00 8.10 2.40
CA TRP A 118 8.94 8.54 1.48
C TRP A 118 9.12 8.11 0.03
N ILE A 119 10.33 8.24 -0.49
CA ILE A 119 10.71 7.66 -1.78
C ILE A 119 11.98 6.87 -1.52
N GLY A 120 11.87 5.75 -0.87
CA GLY A 120 13.01 5.01 -0.55
C GLY A 120 12.99 4.28 0.73
N GLU A 121 11.86 3.62 1.15
CA GLU A 121 12.13 2.74 2.13
C GLU A 121 11.18 2.12 3.07
N SER A 122 11.62 1.20 3.52
CA SER A 122 11.97 0.04 4.22
C SER A 122 11.51 0.03 5.66
N PHE A 123 11.01 -1.09 5.99
CA PHE A 123 10.69 -1.48 7.33
C PHE A 123 11.87 -2.13 8.01
N PHE A 124 12.36 -1.50 9.07
CA PHE A 124 13.00 -2.19 10.16
C PHE A 124 12.09 -2.09 11.39
N ASP A 125 11.45 -3.18 11.74
CA ASP A 125 11.18 -3.42 13.14
C ASP A 125 12.48 -3.93 13.76
N SER A 126 13.11 -3.09 14.60
CA SER A 126 14.32 -3.43 15.36
C SER A 126 14.12 -4.61 16.33
N ASN A 127 12.94 -5.17 16.39
CA ASN A 127 12.56 -6.27 17.28
C ASN A 127 12.37 -7.61 16.58
N ILE A 128 12.55 -7.69 15.25
CA ILE A 128 12.53 -8.99 14.54
C ILE A 128 13.91 -9.62 14.66
N PRO A 129 14.05 -10.83 15.24
CA PRO A 129 15.31 -11.54 15.26
C PRO A 129 15.84 -11.73 13.84
N THR A 130 17.09 -11.36 13.61
CA THR A 130 17.76 -11.52 12.33
C THR A 130 17.85 -13.00 11.94
N SER A 131 16.93 -13.44 11.10
CA SER A 131 17.00 -14.73 10.41
C SER A 131 18.09 -14.69 9.33
N PRO A 132 18.75 -15.82 9.00
CA PRO A 132 19.79 -15.87 7.95
C PRO A 132 19.33 -15.45 6.55
N LEU A 133 18.03 -15.28 6.32
CA LEU A 133 17.44 -14.72 5.09
C LEU A 133 17.56 -13.18 5.01
N THR A 134 18.06 -12.52 6.06
CA THR A 134 18.22 -11.07 6.16
C THR A 134 19.49 -10.51 5.51
N SER A 135 20.08 -11.19 4.55
CA SER A 135 21.04 -10.55 3.64
C SER A 135 20.34 -9.63 2.59
N TYR A 136 19.03 -9.49 2.66
CA TYR A 136 18.30 -8.49 1.92
C TYR A 136 18.52 -7.13 2.59
N ILE A 137 19.18 -6.25 1.88
CA ILE A 137 19.33 -4.83 2.24
C ILE A 137 17.94 -4.19 2.10
N PRO A 138 17.30 -3.81 3.18
CA PRO A 138 15.87 -3.50 3.17
C PRO A 138 15.52 -2.07 2.77
N ASN A 139 16.38 -1.36 2.05
CA ASN A 139 16.33 0.10 1.95
C ASN A 139 16.33 0.65 0.52
N ALA A 140 15.95 -0.12 -0.49
CA ALA A 140 15.96 0.38 -1.85
C ALA A 140 14.56 0.36 -2.46
N GLU A 141 14.09 1.52 -2.85
CA GLU A 141 12.88 1.64 -3.65
C GLU A 141 13.16 1.76 -5.13
N LEU A 142 14.28 2.37 -5.48
CA LEU A 142 14.86 2.18 -6.78
C LEU A 142 15.56 0.83 -6.78
N ASP A 143 15.24 0.00 -7.75
CA ASP A 143 15.70 -1.37 -7.85
C ASP A 143 16.19 -1.69 -9.28
N ASN A 144 16.60 -2.92 -9.53
CA ASN A 144 17.16 -3.34 -10.81
C ASN A 144 16.15 -3.34 -11.97
N HIS A 145 14.89 -3.03 -11.73
CA HIS A 145 13.92 -2.73 -12.79
C HIS A 145 13.96 -1.26 -13.23
N TYR A 146 14.79 -0.40 -12.60
CA TYR A 146 14.81 1.03 -12.86
C TYR A 146 14.98 1.35 -14.34
N LEU A 147 16.00 0.79 -15.00
CA LEU A 147 16.28 1.07 -16.40
C LEU A 147 15.12 0.70 -17.33
N LYS A 148 14.50 -0.46 -17.07
CA LYS A 148 13.32 -0.90 -17.82
C LYS A 148 12.15 0.06 -17.61
N TYR A 149 11.86 0.43 -16.37
CA TYR A 149 10.73 1.33 -16.05
C TYR A 149 10.98 2.72 -16.59
N HIS A 150 12.22 3.22 -16.50
CA HIS A 150 12.62 4.49 -17.07
C HIS A 150 12.38 4.52 -18.59
N ALA A 151 12.84 3.48 -19.30
CA ALA A 151 12.65 3.36 -20.75
C ALA A 151 11.16 3.28 -21.13
N ASP A 152 10.38 2.47 -20.41
CA ASP A 152 8.93 2.35 -20.62
C ASP A 152 8.23 3.70 -20.39
N LYS A 153 8.59 4.43 -19.33
CA LYS A 153 8.02 5.75 -19.03
C LYS A 153 8.41 6.78 -20.08
N ALA A 154 9.68 6.84 -20.50
CA ALA A 154 10.13 7.76 -21.55
C ALA A 154 9.37 7.52 -22.85
N ARG A 155 9.25 6.26 -23.30
CA ARG A 155 8.46 5.88 -24.47
C ARG A 155 6.99 6.30 -24.32
N ARG A 156 6.38 6.07 -23.16
CA ARG A 156 4.98 6.45 -22.89
C ARG A 156 4.75 7.94 -22.94
N ILE A 157 5.69 8.74 -22.42
CA ILE A 157 5.63 10.21 -22.51
C ILE A 157 5.68 10.64 -23.98
N GLU A 158 6.57 10.06 -24.78
CA GLU A 158 6.68 10.36 -26.22
C GLU A 158 5.41 9.97 -26.98
N GLU A 159 4.89 8.77 -26.79
CA GLU A 159 3.73 8.24 -27.50
C GLU A 159 2.40 8.92 -27.12
N ARG A 160 2.23 9.28 -25.84
CA ARG A 160 0.92 9.69 -25.32
C ARG A 160 0.87 11.14 -24.81
N GLY A 161 2.00 11.76 -24.56
CA GLY A 161 2.11 13.18 -24.16
C GLY A 161 1.17 13.54 -23.01
N THR A 162 0.34 14.55 -23.23
CA THR A 162 -0.59 15.08 -22.21
C THR A 162 -1.69 14.12 -21.78
N LYS A 163 -1.93 13.02 -22.50
CA LYS A 163 -2.87 11.99 -22.07
C LYS A 163 -2.41 11.23 -20.80
N CYS A 164 -1.10 11.14 -20.59
CA CYS A 164 -0.52 10.42 -19.46
C CYS A 164 0.32 11.30 -18.51
N CYS A 165 0.73 12.49 -18.96
CA CYS A 165 1.61 13.39 -18.20
C CYS A 165 1.17 14.83 -18.40
N TYR A 166 0.57 15.47 -17.39
CA TYR A 166 0.04 16.82 -17.54
C TYR A 166 -0.09 17.56 -16.20
N THR A 167 0.21 18.86 -16.22
CA THR A 167 0.06 19.79 -15.11
C THR A 167 -0.87 20.94 -15.48
N ALA A 168 -1.98 21.11 -14.75
CA ALA A 168 -2.86 22.27 -14.89
C ALA A 168 -2.11 23.55 -14.44
N PRO A 169 -2.39 24.72 -15.03
CA PRO A 169 -1.77 25.98 -14.62
C PRO A 169 -1.86 26.27 -13.11
N GLU A 170 -2.99 25.98 -12.48
CA GLU A 170 -3.20 26.16 -11.05
C GLU A 170 -2.41 25.20 -10.15
N ALA A 171 -1.91 24.10 -10.70
CA ALA A 171 -1.09 23.11 -10.00
C ALA A 171 0.42 23.26 -10.29
N MET A 172 0.82 24.22 -11.12
CA MET A 172 2.18 24.35 -11.59
C MET A 172 3.19 24.54 -10.44
N ASP A 173 2.88 25.40 -9.48
CA ASP A 173 3.75 25.64 -8.33
C ASP A 173 3.91 24.37 -7.47
N ALA A 174 2.86 23.60 -7.32
CA ALA A 174 2.91 22.33 -6.59
C ALA A 174 3.71 21.24 -7.33
N ALA A 175 3.59 21.18 -8.64
CA ALA A 175 4.37 20.24 -9.46
C ALA A 175 5.87 20.61 -9.48
N ILE A 176 6.19 21.91 -9.52
CA ILE A 176 7.56 22.40 -9.36
C ILE A 176 8.11 22.08 -7.97
N GLU A 177 7.32 22.30 -6.92
CA GLU A 177 7.70 21.95 -5.54
C GLU A 177 8.05 20.46 -5.42
N LEU A 178 7.22 19.57 -5.98
CA LEU A 178 7.50 18.13 -6.00
C LEU A 178 8.81 17.83 -6.72
N LEU A 179 9.04 18.43 -7.88
CA LEU A 179 10.26 18.24 -8.65
C LEU A 179 11.50 18.71 -7.87
N GLU A 180 11.44 19.86 -7.22
CA GLU A 180 12.52 20.38 -6.36
C GLU A 180 12.79 19.47 -5.16
N GLU A 181 11.74 18.91 -4.52
CA GLU A 181 11.88 17.93 -3.43
C GLU A 181 12.58 16.65 -3.90
N LEU A 182 12.23 16.13 -5.10
CA LEU A 182 12.90 14.97 -5.69
C LEU A 182 14.38 15.26 -6.00
N CYS A 183 14.68 16.40 -6.63
CA CYS A 183 16.04 16.80 -6.96
C CYS A 183 16.92 17.08 -5.73
N ALA A 184 16.30 17.37 -4.59
CA ALA A 184 17.01 17.49 -3.32
C ALA A 184 17.17 16.13 -2.60
N TYR A 185 16.19 15.23 -2.71
CA TYR A 185 16.17 13.94 -2.03
C TYR A 185 17.04 12.88 -2.70
N LEU A 186 16.93 12.72 -4.04
CA LEU A 186 17.56 11.62 -4.75
C LEU A 186 19.10 11.60 -4.67
N PRO A 187 19.83 12.72 -4.78
CA PRO A 187 21.28 12.71 -4.60
C PRO A 187 21.72 12.37 -3.16
N GLU A 188 20.91 12.70 -2.15
CA GLU A 188 21.19 12.31 -0.76
C GLU A 188 20.99 10.82 -0.56
N ARG A 189 19.92 10.27 -1.12
CA ARG A 189 19.55 8.85 -0.95
C ARG A 189 20.37 7.90 -1.81
N TYR A 190 20.54 8.23 -3.10
CA TYR A 190 21.21 7.42 -4.11
C TYR A 190 22.41 8.15 -4.72
N PRO A 191 23.46 8.43 -3.93
CA PRO A 191 24.60 9.22 -4.39
C PRO A 191 25.41 8.55 -5.52
N SER A 192 25.29 7.24 -5.70
CA SER A 192 25.90 6.50 -6.82
C SER A 192 25.15 6.69 -8.15
N MET A 193 23.93 7.22 -8.11
CA MET A 193 23.06 7.33 -9.28
C MET A 193 22.78 8.80 -9.65
N PHE A 194 22.65 9.67 -8.66
CA PHE A 194 22.24 11.04 -8.88
C PHE A 194 23.26 12.03 -8.35
N THR A 195 23.55 13.04 -9.15
CA THR A 195 24.41 14.17 -8.79
C THR A 195 23.61 15.46 -8.81
N LYS A 196 23.66 16.23 -7.73
CA LYS A 196 23.07 17.55 -7.68
C LYS A 196 23.93 18.53 -8.49
N THR A 197 23.30 19.32 -9.35
CA THR A 197 23.93 20.38 -10.11
C THR A 197 23.48 21.77 -9.63
N THR A 198 24.09 22.84 -10.16
CA THR A 198 23.68 24.22 -9.88
C THR A 198 22.28 24.55 -10.40
N THR A 199 21.83 23.84 -11.42
CA THR A 199 20.54 24.09 -12.10
C THR A 199 19.55 22.96 -11.95
N GLY A 200 19.91 21.88 -11.24
CA GLY A 200 19.01 20.75 -11.06
C GLY A 200 19.72 19.45 -10.66
N ILE A 201 19.58 18.41 -11.47
CA ILE A 201 20.05 17.07 -11.17
C ILE A 201 20.55 16.36 -12.43
N THR A 202 21.58 15.54 -12.27
CA THR A 202 22.04 14.59 -13.29
C THR A 202 21.72 13.18 -12.82
N ASN A 203 21.16 12.37 -13.71
CA ASN A 203 21.03 10.91 -13.55
C ASN A 203 22.22 10.26 -14.27
N GLU A 204 23.20 9.80 -13.51
CA GLU A 204 24.45 9.22 -14.02
C GLU A 204 24.24 7.89 -14.74
N VAL A 205 23.15 7.18 -14.41
CA VAL A 205 22.86 5.85 -14.98
C VAL A 205 22.22 5.97 -16.37
N THR A 206 21.41 7.00 -16.59
CA THR A 206 20.74 7.25 -17.89
C THR A 206 21.41 8.34 -18.71
N ASN A 207 22.46 8.99 -18.18
CA ASN A 207 23.13 10.16 -18.79
C ASN A 207 22.18 11.33 -19.08
N GLU A 208 21.16 11.54 -18.26
CA GLU A 208 20.21 12.64 -18.41
C GLU A 208 20.52 13.75 -17.39
N ALA A 209 20.49 14.99 -17.86
CA ALA A 209 20.60 16.16 -17.01
C ALA A 209 19.33 17.01 -17.11
N PHE A 210 18.75 17.34 -15.97
CA PHE A 210 17.51 18.08 -15.88
C PHE A 210 17.75 19.47 -15.27
N ASN A 211 17.41 20.52 -16.05
CA ASN A 211 17.43 21.89 -15.57
C ASN A 211 16.05 22.24 -15.02
N ILE A 212 15.97 22.43 -13.71
CA ILE A 212 14.73 22.74 -12.99
C ILE A 212 14.62 24.21 -12.57
N THR A 213 15.65 25.05 -12.90
CA THR A 213 15.66 26.47 -12.54
C THR A 213 15.24 27.36 -13.70
N GLN A 214 15.38 26.89 -14.93
CA GLN A 214 14.95 27.63 -16.12
C GLN A 214 13.43 27.92 -16.08
N ARG A 215 13.03 29.13 -16.50
CA ARG A 215 11.61 29.48 -16.64
C ARG A 215 11.33 30.07 -18.03
N PRO A 216 10.30 29.56 -18.76
CA PRO A 216 9.54 28.38 -18.42
C PRO A 216 10.40 27.11 -18.35
N LEU A 217 9.95 26.09 -17.64
CA LEU A 217 10.63 24.79 -17.63
C LEU A 217 10.71 24.23 -19.06
N PRO A 218 11.78 23.47 -19.41
CA PRO A 218 11.92 22.88 -20.75
C PRO A 218 10.81 21.88 -21.09
N GLU A 219 10.22 21.24 -20.07
CA GLU A 219 9.11 20.31 -20.20
C GLU A 219 8.17 20.38 -18.98
N ASP A 220 7.04 19.66 -19.03
CA ASP A 220 6.12 19.56 -17.88
C ASP A 220 6.87 19.01 -16.66
N PRO A 221 6.77 19.64 -15.48
CA PRO A 221 7.47 19.19 -14.27
C PRO A 221 7.10 17.75 -13.84
N MET A 222 5.89 17.29 -14.15
CA MET A 222 5.49 15.90 -13.88
C MET A 222 6.19 14.92 -14.84
N ALA A 223 6.49 15.32 -16.09
CA ALA A 223 7.26 14.51 -17.03
C ALA A 223 8.70 14.32 -16.54
N THR A 224 9.35 15.39 -16.11
CA THR A 224 10.68 15.32 -15.51
C THR A 224 10.67 14.46 -14.25
N ALA A 225 9.73 14.69 -13.33
CA ALA A 225 9.60 13.93 -12.09
C ALA A 225 9.41 12.43 -12.37
N ALA A 226 8.61 12.08 -13.37
CA ALA A 226 8.36 10.68 -13.75
C ALA A 226 9.60 9.95 -14.28
N ARG A 227 10.55 10.67 -14.93
CA ARG A 227 11.81 10.08 -15.39
C ARG A 227 12.85 9.91 -14.29
N LEU A 228 12.68 10.60 -13.16
CA LEU A 228 13.59 10.49 -12.03
C LEU A 228 13.33 9.26 -11.16
N ILE A 229 12.07 8.78 -11.11
CA ILE A 229 11.66 7.66 -10.22
C ILE A 229 10.82 6.63 -10.93
N GLN A 230 10.69 5.45 -10.32
CA GLN A 230 9.89 4.34 -10.87
C GLN A 230 8.38 4.50 -10.60
N ASP A 231 8.00 5.32 -9.62
CA ASP A 231 6.60 5.52 -9.23
C ASP A 231 5.83 6.34 -10.28
N ASP A 232 4.55 6.06 -10.45
CA ASP A 232 3.60 6.99 -11.02
C ASP A 232 3.22 8.04 -9.97
N LEU A 233 2.85 9.24 -10.42
CA LEU A 233 2.65 10.40 -9.58
C LEU A 233 1.32 11.08 -9.87
N ALA A 234 0.61 11.45 -8.80
CA ALA A 234 -0.59 12.29 -8.90
C ALA A 234 -0.56 13.38 -7.82
N LEU A 235 -0.96 14.61 -8.20
CA LEU A 235 -1.09 15.75 -7.29
C LEU A 235 -2.56 16.11 -7.11
N MET A 236 -2.98 16.08 -5.86
CA MET A 236 -4.33 16.48 -5.44
C MET A 236 -4.26 17.88 -4.83
N ILE A 237 -4.96 18.82 -5.45
CA ILE A 237 -5.00 20.23 -5.03
C ILE A 237 -6.31 20.49 -4.29
N GLU A 238 -6.24 21.09 -3.11
CA GLU A 238 -7.42 21.55 -2.38
C GLU A 238 -7.90 22.86 -2.96
N ARG A 239 -9.19 22.93 -3.32
CA ARG A 239 -9.85 24.15 -3.77
C ARG A 239 -10.70 24.80 -2.67
N ALA A 240 -11.24 25.98 -2.95
CA ALA A 240 -12.03 26.78 -1.99
C ALA A 240 -13.29 26.06 -1.46
N ASP A 241 -13.80 25.06 -2.18
CA ASP A 241 -14.91 24.22 -1.73
C ASP A 241 -14.48 23.17 -0.68
N GLY A 242 -13.17 23.06 -0.39
CA GLY A 242 -12.60 22.11 0.55
C GLY A 242 -12.46 20.69 0.01
N GLU A 243 -12.65 20.51 -1.29
CA GLU A 243 -12.46 19.26 -1.99
C GLU A 243 -11.07 19.20 -2.65
N TYR A 244 -10.61 17.99 -2.92
CA TYR A 244 -9.32 17.74 -3.53
C TYR A 244 -9.49 17.29 -4.97
N TYR A 245 -8.81 17.96 -5.90
CA TYR A 245 -8.91 17.74 -7.33
C TYR A 245 -7.58 17.22 -7.90
N LEU A 246 -7.63 16.23 -8.79
CA LEU A 246 -6.45 15.75 -9.52
C LEU A 246 -6.10 16.75 -10.62
N LEU A 247 -5.06 17.55 -10.40
CA LEU A 247 -4.71 18.66 -11.29
C LEU A 247 -3.28 18.60 -11.85
N ALA A 248 -2.49 17.62 -11.43
CA ALA A 248 -1.25 17.26 -12.09
C ALA A 248 -1.02 15.75 -11.92
N GLY A 249 -0.41 15.13 -12.90
CA GLY A 249 -0.11 13.70 -12.83
C GLY A 249 0.83 13.23 -13.92
N ALA A 250 1.54 12.15 -13.61
CA ALA A 250 2.27 11.32 -14.54
C ALA A 250 1.86 9.87 -14.27
N ILE A 251 0.90 9.39 -15.06
CA ILE A 251 0.29 8.06 -14.93
C ILE A 251 0.68 7.26 -16.16
N LEU A 252 1.72 6.50 -16.03
CA LEU A 252 2.43 5.87 -17.13
C LEU A 252 2.36 4.34 -17.09
N LEU A 253 2.32 3.76 -15.89
CA LEU A 253 2.40 2.33 -15.63
C LEU A 253 1.22 1.83 -14.78
N ALA A 254 0.06 2.47 -14.88
CA ALA A 254 -1.10 2.19 -14.02
C ALA A 254 -1.84 0.88 -14.35
N GLY A 255 -1.71 0.37 -15.57
CA GLY A 255 -2.31 -0.88 -16.04
C GLY A 255 -3.80 -0.83 -16.33
N PHE A 256 -4.61 -0.16 -15.53
CA PHE A 256 -6.07 -0.27 -15.58
C PHE A 256 -6.81 1.08 -15.62
N TRP A 257 -6.11 2.20 -15.62
CA TRP A 257 -6.72 3.52 -15.67
C TRP A 257 -5.78 4.56 -16.29
N ARG A 258 -6.36 5.61 -16.84
CA ARG A 258 -5.64 6.68 -17.55
C ARG A 258 -5.74 7.98 -16.78
N LEU A 259 -4.69 8.81 -16.86
CA LEU A 259 -4.74 10.18 -16.31
C LEU A 259 -5.92 10.95 -16.90
N SER A 260 -6.11 10.86 -18.22
CA SER A 260 -7.19 11.55 -18.93
C SER A 260 -8.61 11.23 -18.39
N ASP A 261 -8.82 10.03 -17.86
CA ASP A 261 -10.13 9.63 -17.31
C ASP A 261 -10.44 10.27 -15.95
N LYS A 262 -9.39 10.66 -15.22
CA LYS A 262 -9.51 11.14 -13.84
C LYS A 262 -9.09 12.59 -13.66
N PHE A 263 -8.42 13.16 -14.64
CA PHE A 263 -7.93 14.55 -14.57
C PHE A 263 -9.07 15.54 -14.38
N GLY A 264 -8.91 16.48 -13.45
CA GLY A 264 -9.93 17.45 -13.09
C GLY A 264 -11.02 16.92 -12.15
N MET A 265 -11.09 15.63 -11.87
CA MET A 265 -12.08 15.04 -10.97
C MET A 265 -11.73 15.29 -9.50
N ARG A 266 -12.77 15.39 -8.69
CA ARG A 266 -12.65 15.37 -7.22
C ARG A 266 -12.24 13.99 -6.72
N LEU A 267 -11.63 13.95 -5.56
CA LEU A 267 -11.27 12.71 -4.86
C LEU A 267 -12.44 11.72 -4.77
N SER A 268 -13.64 12.22 -4.48
CA SER A 268 -14.85 11.39 -4.43
C SER A 268 -15.28 10.85 -5.79
N GLU A 269 -15.18 11.66 -6.85
CA GLU A 269 -15.52 11.27 -8.21
C GLU A 269 -14.55 10.23 -8.77
N ILE A 270 -13.24 10.38 -8.50
CA ILE A 270 -12.21 9.40 -8.88
C ILE A 270 -12.55 8.01 -8.34
N HIS A 271 -12.91 7.92 -7.07
CA HIS A 271 -13.20 6.64 -6.43
C HIS A 271 -14.56 6.08 -6.82
N THR A 272 -15.55 6.94 -7.03
CA THR A 272 -16.89 6.50 -7.46
C THR A 272 -16.87 6.01 -8.90
N SER A 273 -16.22 6.74 -9.81
CA SER A 273 -16.07 6.32 -11.21
C SER A 273 -15.12 5.13 -11.41
N GLY A 274 -14.31 4.82 -10.41
CA GLY A 274 -13.49 3.62 -10.36
C GLY A 274 -14.17 2.43 -9.69
N ASP A 275 -15.48 2.52 -9.39
CA ASP A 275 -16.27 1.46 -8.74
C ASP A 275 -15.67 0.91 -7.44
N VAL A 276 -14.97 1.79 -6.67
CA VAL A 276 -14.39 1.37 -5.39
C VAL A 276 -15.48 0.92 -4.42
N PRO A 277 -15.44 -0.34 -3.96
CA PRO A 277 -16.49 -0.91 -3.14
C PRO A 277 -16.77 -0.11 -1.87
N GLN A 278 -18.04 0.13 -1.60
CA GLN A 278 -18.53 0.81 -0.38
C GLN A 278 -17.95 2.22 -0.17
N PHE A 279 -17.38 2.86 -1.22
CA PHE A 279 -16.74 4.17 -1.08
C PHE A 279 -17.70 5.21 -0.48
N LYS A 280 -18.84 5.47 -1.15
CA LYS A 280 -19.81 6.50 -0.71
C LYS A 280 -20.35 6.27 0.70
N SER A 281 -20.62 5.01 1.04
CA SER A 281 -21.29 4.67 2.31
C SER A 281 -20.33 4.62 3.51
N LYS A 282 -19.04 4.27 3.28
CA LYS A 282 -18.11 4.01 4.39
C LYS A 282 -16.81 4.82 4.34
N LEU A 283 -16.31 5.17 3.15
CA LEU A 283 -14.94 5.67 3.00
C LEU A 283 -14.87 7.17 2.72
N GLU A 284 -15.81 7.75 1.98
CA GLU A 284 -15.74 9.11 1.44
C GLU A 284 -15.45 10.16 2.51
N LYS A 285 -16.31 10.27 3.54
CA LYS A 285 -16.12 11.23 4.63
C LYS A 285 -14.81 11.05 5.39
N GLY A 286 -14.44 9.79 5.62
CA GLY A 286 -13.19 9.42 6.28
C GLY A 286 -11.97 9.84 5.48
N MET A 287 -12.01 9.65 4.17
CA MET A 287 -10.91 9.95 3.25
C MET A 287 -10.70 11.45 3.09
N ILE A 288 -11.76 12.24 2.89
CA ILE A 288 -11.67 13.70 2.82
C ILE A 288 -11.10 14.28 4.13
N ASN A 289 -11.59 13.81 5.27
CA ASN A 289 -11.06 14.21 6.57
C ASN A 289 -9.61 13.77 6.79
N PHE A 290 -9.20 12.66 6.23
CA PHE A 290 -7.83 12.19 6.27
C PHE A 290 -6.92 13.12 5.45
N PHE A 291 -7.29 13.45 4.21
CA PHE A 291 -6.55 14.40 3.38
C PHE A 291 -6.37 15.74 4.08
N ARG A 292 -7.41 16.31 4.68
CA ARG A 292 -7.35 17.59 5.41
C ARG A 292 -6.35 17.57 6.57
N ARG A 293 -6.10 16.42 7.19
CA ARG A 293 -5.22 16.28 8.37
C ARG A 293 -3.82 15.78 8.04
N LEU A 294 -3.58 15.36 6.80
CA LEU A 294 -2.26 14.90 6.39
C LEU A 294 -1.24 16.04 6.51
N ARG A 295 -0.08 15.74 7.09
CA ARG A 295 1.01 16.69 7.33
C ARG A 295 2.22 16.35 6.49
N PRO A 296 3.09 17.33 6.18
CA PRO A 296 4.33 17.10 5.44
C PRO A 296 5.27 16.11 6.12
N GLU A 297 5.36 16.17 7.46
CA GLU A 297 6.23 15.34 8.30
C GLU A 297 5.65 13.95 8.61
N GLU A 298 4.38 13.71 8.29
CA GLU A 298 3.68 12.46 8.58
C GLU A 298 3.17 11.79 7.31
N PRO A 299 4.03 11.39 6.36
CA PRO A 299 3.60 10.63 5.19
C PRO A 299 3.02 9.28 5.59
N VAL A 300 2.20 8.71 4.74
CA VAL A 300 1.57 7.40 4.98
C VAL A 300 1.74 6.49 3.79
N LEU A 301 1.72 5.20 4.07
CA LEU A 301 1.87 4.12 3.13
C LEU A 301 0.68 3.18 3.19
N ARG A 302 0.26 2.67 2.04
CA ARG A 302 -0.64 1.52 1.91
C ARG A 302 -0.21 0.65 0.75
N ASN A 303 -0.67 -0.59 0.74
CA ASN A 303 -0.45 -1.49 -0.39
C ASN A 303 -1.79 -1.91 -0.99
N ASN A 304 -1.77 -2.18 -2.29
CA ASN A 304 -2.88 -2.75 -3.03
C ASN A 304 -2.32 -3.81 -3.99
N TYR A 305 -3.18 -4.67 -4.55
CA TYR A 305 -2.77 -5.59 -5.60
C TYR A 305 -3.95 -5.99 -6.48
N PHE A 306 -3.62 -6.37 -7.71
CA PHE A 306 -4.52 -6.95 -8.69
C PHE A 306 -3.88 -8.18 -9.32
N ILE A 307 -4.70 -9.00 -9.95
CA ILE A 307 -4.23 -10.01 -10.89
C ILE A 307 -4.49 -9.46 -12.30
N GLN A 308 -3.46 -9.40 -13.10
CA GLN A 308 -3.53 -9.02 -14.51
C GLN A 308 -3.33 -10.28 -15.36
N VAL A 309 -4.08 -10.39 -16.45
CA VAL A 309 -4.09 -11.60 -17.29
C VAL A 309 -3.38 -11.38 -18.65
N ASP A 310 -2.41 -10.51 -18.66
CA ASP A 310 -1.45 -10.26 -19.74
C ASP A 310 -0.14 -9.69 -19.16
N ASP A 311 0.91 -9.64 -19.96
CA ASP A 311 2.27 -9.26 -19.56
C ASP A 311 2.60 -7.77 -19.76
N ASN A 312 1.64 -6.94 -20.15
CA ASN A 312 1.91 -5.53 -20.41
C ASN A 312 1.84 -4.69 -19.12
N LEU A 313 2.99 -4.23 -18.65
CA LEU A 313 3.11 -3.43 -17.43
C LEU A 313 2.34 -2.11 -17.53
N ALA A 314 2.45 -1.42 -18.65
CA ALA A 314 1.95 -0.05 -18.78
C ALA A 314 0.42 0.02 -18.89
N TRP A 315 -0.14 -0.88 -19.68
CA TRP A 315 -1.58 -0.97 -19.92
C TRP A 315 -2.01 -2.41 -20.14
N SER A 316 -2.95 -2.89 -19.36
CA SER A 316 -3.48 -4.24 -19.54
C SER A 316 -4.33 -4.32 -20.82
N HIS A 317 -3.87 -5.11 -21.78
CA HIS A 317 -4.60 -5.34 -23.01
C HIS A 317 -5.89 -6.15 -22.77
N SER A 318 -5.95 -6.87 -21.66
CA SER A 318 -7.11 -7.69 -21.29
C SER A 318 -8.39 -6.87 -21.07
N ILE A 319 -8.28 -5.58 -20.77
CA ILE A 319 -9.44 -4.69 -20.59
C ILE A 319 -9.77 -3.87 -21.84
N GLY A 320 -9.09 -4.12 -22.95
CA GLY A 320 -9.28 -3.45 -24.23
C GLY A 320 -8.21 -2.43 -24.58
N SER A 321 -8.39 -1.77 -25.73
CA SER A 321 -7.47 -0.73 -26.19
C SER A 321 -7.41 0.44 -25.22
N GLU A 322 -6.22 0.98 -24.97
CA GLU A 322 -6.05 2.19 -24.17
C GLU A 322 -6.73 3.43 -24.80
N ASP A 323 -6.98 3.43 -26.09
CA ASP A 323 -7.69 4.50 -26.79
C ASP A 323 -9.19 4.25 -26.94
N ALA A 324 -9.72 3.16 -26.37
CA ALA A 324 -11.15 2.90 -26.36
C ALA A 324 -11.90 3.96 -25.53
N GLU A 325 -13.12 4.31 -25.93
CA GLU A 325 -13.97 5.26 -25.21
C GLU A 325 -14.27 4.76 -23.80
N THR A 326 -14.54 3.48 -23.64
CA THR A 326 -14.78 2.83 -22.36
C THR A 326 -13.88 1.61 -22.20
N VAL A 327 -13.35 1.42 -21.00
CA VAL A 327 -12.55 0.27 -20.63
C VAL A 327 -13.09 -0.35 -19.36
N SER A 328 -13.20 -1.68 -19.33
CA SER A 328 -13.67 -2.39 -18.14
C SER A 328 -13.26 -3.86 -18.15
N TRP A 329 -13.32 -4.49 -16.99
CA TRP A 329 -13.14 -5.93 -16.85
C TRP A 329 -14.14 -6.78 -17.64
N ASN A 330 -15.28 -6.21 -18.03
CA ASN A 330 -16.30 -6.94 -18.79
C ASN A 330 -15.80 -7.44 -20.14
N THR A 331 -14.83 -6.74 -20.74
CA THR A 331 -14.24 -7.10 -22.03
C THR A 331 -13.06 -8.06 -21.91
N ALA A 332 -12.54 -8.28 -20.69
CA ALA A 332 -11.40 -9.15 -20.47
C ALA A 332 -11.71 -10.62 -20.76
N GLU A 333 -10.78 -11.34 -21.39
CA GLU A 333 -10.86 -12.77 -21.62
C GLU A 333 -10.89 -13.53 -20.29
N LYS A 334 -11.67 -14.64 -20.26
CA LYS A 334 -11.74 -15.51 -19.09
C LYS A 334 -10.75 -16.67 -19.21
N ASN A 335 -10.29 -17.13 -18.06
CA ASN A 335 -9.54 -18.37 -17.91
C ASN A 335 -8.38 -18.53 -18.90
N ARG A 336 -7.62 -17.48 -19.09
CA ARG A 336 -6.37 -17.57 -19.85
C ARG A 336 -5.40 -18.54 -19.16
N ALA A 337 -4.48 -19.11 -19.92
CA ALA A 337 -3.45 -19.98 -19.39
C ALA A 337 -2.66 -19.30 -18.26
N ILE A 338 -2.22 -20.08 -17.25
CA ILE A 338 -1.63 -19.54 -16.03
C ILE A 338 -0.38 -18.69 -16.29
N GLU A 339 0.34 -18.95 -17.37
CA GLU A 339 1.52 -18.20 -17.80
C GLU A 339 1.21 -16.74 -18.13
N ASN A 340 -0.07 -16.44 -18.42
CA ASN A 340 -0.54 -15.08 -18.66
C ASN A 340 -0.96 -14.35 -17.39
N HIS A 341 -0.85 -14.97 -16.21
CA HIS A 341 -1.26 -14.35 -14.96
C HIS A 341 -0.08 -13.66 -14.27
N PHE A 342 -0.27 -12.39 -13.95
CA PHE A 342 0.71 -11.56 -13.29
C PHE A 342 0.15 -11.01 -11.98
N PHE A 343 0.94 -11.07 -10.94
CA PHE A 343 0.69 -10.42 -9.68
C PHE A 343 1.17 -8.97 -9.78
N ARG A 344 0.21 -8.06 -9.82
CA ARG A 344 0.46 -6.64 -9.87
C ARG A 344 0.22 -6.04 -8.48
N SER A 345 1.27 -5.86 -7.71
CA SER A 345 1.17 -5.15 -6.45
C SER A 345 1.58 -3.70 -6.59
N GLU A 346 0.97 -2.85 -5.78
CA GLU A 346 1.20 -1.42 -5.77
C GLU A 346 1.51 -0.97 -4.35
N ARG A 347 2.68 -0.41 -4.14
CA ARG A 347 2.96 0.39 -2.96
C ARG A 347 2.51 1.82 -3.23
N GLN A 348 1.62 2.30 -2.41
CA GLN A 348 1.00 3.61 -2.58
C GLN A 348 1.32 4.48 -1.37
N SER A 349 1.87 5.68 -1.58
CA SER A 349 2.11 6.61 -0.49
C SER A 349 1.36 7.93 -0.68
N LEU A 350 1.09 8.61 0.43
CA LEU A 350 0.48 9.93 0.45
C LEU A 350 1.32 10.85 1.33
N ARG A 351 1.64 12.01 0.81
CA ARG A 351 2.37 13.05 1.52
C ARG A 351 1.84 14.42 1.16
N ARG A 352 1.78 15.34 2.12
CA ARG A 352 1.52 16.75 1.85
C ARG A 352 2.81 17.49 1.54
N LEU A 353 2.80 18.30 0.50
CA LEU A 353 3.89 19.23 0.20
C LEU A 353 3.85 20.42 1.17
N PRO A 354 5.00 20.83 1.72
CA PRO A 354 5.02 21.84 2.79
C PRO A 354 4.71 23.28 2.33
N ARG A 355 4.99 23.62 1.08
CA ARG A 355 4.80 24.99 0.55
C ARG A 355 3.42 25.17 -0.10
N SER A 356 3.09 24.32 -1.05
CA SER A 356 1.83 24.42 -1.80
C SER A 356 0.63 23.80 -1.07
N GLY A 357 0.89 22.91 -0.11
CA GLY A 357 -0.17 22.14 0.55
C GLY A 357 -0.80 21.06 -0.31
N ALA A 358 -0.33 20.85 -1.53
CA ALA A 358 -0.79 19.77 -2.39
C ALA A 358 -0.51 18.40 -1.76
N VAL A 359 -1.37 17.42 -2.03
CA VAL A 359 -1.14 16.04 -1.61
C VAL A 359 -0.58 15.24 -2.78
N VAL A 360 0.61 14.72 -2.59
CA VAL A 360 1.26 13.81 -3.53
C VAL A 360 0.78 12.40 -3.26
N PHE A 361 0.33 11.72 -4.29
CA PHE A 361 0.07 10.28 -4.29
C PHE A 361 1.09 9.62 -5.21
N THR A 362 1.89 8.71 -4.66
CA THR A 362 2.86 7.91 -5.43
C THR A 362 2.34 6.50 -5.58
N ILE A 363 2.59 5.87 -6.73
CA ILE A 363 2.18 4.51 -7.03
C ILE A 363 3.39 3.75 -7.58
N ARG A 364 4.03 2.95 -6.72
CA ARG A 364 5.09 2.04 -7.13
C ARG A 364 4.49 0.69 -7.49
N THR A 365 4.52 0.35 -8.75
CA THR A 365 4.04 -0.94 -9.25
C THR A 365 5.17 -1.97 -9.23
N TYR A 366 4.87 -3.17 -8.72
CA TYR A 366 5.66 -4.39 -8.88
C TYR A 366 4.85 -5.37 -9.71
N PHE A 367 5.47 -5.96 -10.71
CA PHE A 367 4.75 -6.73 -11.73
C PHE A 367 5.51 -8.02 -12.03
N GLU A 368 4.99 -9.14 -11.51
CA GLU A 368 5.69 -10.41 -11.54
C GLU A 368 4.76 -11.55 -11.99
N PRO A 369 5.27 -12.51 -12.79
CA PRO A 369 4.50 -13.70 -13.13
C PRO A 369 4.04 -14.44 -11.88
N VAL A 370 2.78 -14.85 -11.84
CA VAL A 370 2.27 -15.66 -10.73
C VAL A 370 3.07 -16.97 -10.63
N THR A 371 3.47 -17.55 -11.76
CA THR A 371 4.31 -18.76 -11.81
C THR A 371 5.65 -18.60 -11.12
N ALA A 372 6.18 -17.38 -10.98
CA ALA A 372 7.41 -17.13 -10.26
C ALA A 372 7.18 -16.93 -8.75
N ILE A 373 6.16 -16.13 -8.38
CA ILE A 373 5.92 -15.80 -6.96
C ILE A 373 5.43 -17.00 -6.14
N VAL A 374 4.82 -18.00 -6.77
CA VAL A 374 4.33 -19.21 -6.07
C VAL A 374 5.46 -20.12 -5.59
N GLU A 375 6.69 -19.92 -6.03
CA GLU A 375 7.86 -20.62 -5.51
C GLU A 375 8.30 -20.10 -4.14
N GLU A 376 7.84 -18.90 -3.74
CA GLU A 376 8.08 -18.35 -2.41
C GLU A 376 7.24 -19.11 -1.36
N PRO A 377 7.82 -19.47 -0.20
CA PRO A 377 7.08 -20.14 0.87
C PRO A 377 5.84 -19.37 1.30
N TYR A 378 4.73 -20.06 1.51
CA TYR A 378 3.42 -19.56 1.95
C TYR A 378 2.67 -18.69 0.91
N VAL A 379 3.29 -18.16 -0.12
CA VAL A 379 2.63 -17.25 -1.08
C VAL A 379 1.44 -17.90 -1.77
N PRO A 380 1.48 -19.16 -2.26
CA PRO A 380 0.31 -19.77 -2.90
C PRO A 380 -0.91 -19.83 -1.99
N GLY A 381 -0.75 -20.34 -0.76
CA GLY A 381 -1.84 -20.43 0.20
C GLY A 381 -2.40 -19.06 0.60
N ARG A 382 -1.51 -18.09 0.87
CA ARG A 382 -1.92 -16.72 1.22
C ARG A 382 -2.72 -16.03 0.11
N LEU A 383 -2.27 -16.18 -1.13
CA LEU A 383 -2.92 -15.55 -2.28
C LEU A 383 -4.28 -16.20 -2.54
N ALA A 384 -4.38 -17.52 -2.47
CA ALA A 384 -5.63 -18.26 -2.63
C ALA A 384 -6.65 -17.85 -1.55
N ASP A 385 -6.24 -17.80 -0.28
CA ASP A 385 -7.09 -17.39 0.84
C ASP A 385 -7.57 -15.93 0.69
N ALA A 386 -6.66 -15.04 0.28
CA ALA A 386 -7.00 -13.65 0.04
C ALA A 386 -8.06 -13.51 -1.05
N ILE A 387 -7.90 -14.19 -2.19
CA ILE A 387 -8.88 -14.14 -3.31
C ILE A 387 -10.22 -14.75 -2.87
N ARG A 388 -10.23 -15.84 -2.12
CA ARG A 388 -11.46 -16.48 -1.62
C ARG A 388 -12.20 -15.62 -0.61
N SER A 389 -11.48 -14.83 0.17
CA SER A 389 -12.06 -13.96 1.19
C SER A 389 -12.78 -12.72 0.64
N TRP A 390 -12.63 -12.42 -0.65
CA TRP A 390 -13.31 -11.27 -1.24
C TRP A 390 -14.81 -11.49 -1.35
N GLY A 391 -15.58 -10.50 -0.87
CA GLY A 391 -17.01 -10.43 -1.16
C GLY A 391 -17.27 -10.11 -2.64
N ASP A 392 -18.51 -10.24 -3.09
CA ASP A 392 -18.90 -10.08 -4.50
C ASP A 392 -18.55 -8.70 -5.06
N ASP A 393 -18.68 -7.64 -4.26
CA ASP A 393 -18.36 -6.27 -4.64
C ASP A 393 -16.85 -6.11 -4.91
N VAL A 394 -16.01 -6.64 -4.04
CA VAL A 394 -14.55 -6.62 -4.20
C VAL A 394 -14.10 -7.55 -5.32
N GLY A 395 -14.70 -8.73 -5.41
CA GLY A 395 -14.42 -9.68 -6.48
C GLY A 395 -14.67 -9.06 -7.86
N ARG A 396 -15.79 -8.35 -8.02
CA ARG A 396 -16.11 -7.61 -9.25
C ARG A 396 -15.12 -6.50 -9.52
N TYR A 397 -14.83 -5.67 -8.52
CA TYR A 397 -13.86 -4.58 -8.63
C TYR A 397 -12.47 -5.06 -9.05
N LYS A 398 -12.04 -6.24 -8.61
CA LYS A 398 -10.74 -6.83 -8.92
C LYS A 398 -10.75 -7.78 -10.14
N GLY A 399 -11.87 -7.92 -10.83
CA GLY A 399 -11.98 -8.76 -12.02
C GLY A 399 -11.88 -10.27 -11.74
N LYS A 400 -12.19 -10.70 -10.51
CA LYS A 400 -12.03 -12.08 -10.01
C LYS A 400 -12.61 -13.13 -10.95
N GLU A 401 -13.77 -12.89 -11.53
CA GLU A 401 -14.46 -13.81 -12.44
C GLU A 401 -13.67 -14.16 -13.72
N LYS A 402 -12.63 -13.36 -14.04
CA LYS A 402 -11.83 -13.54 -15.27
C LYS A 402 -10.74 -14.58 -15.11
N TYR A 403 -10.31 -14.87 -13.89
CA TYR A 403 -9.12 -15.67 -13.64
C TYR A 403 -9.26 -16.66 -12.47
N GLN A 404 -10.31 -16.58 -11.67
CA GLN A 404 -10.37 -17.32 -10.41
C GLN A 404 -10.27 -18.83 -10.62
N ASP A 405 -10.88 -19.39 -11.66
CA ASP A 405 -10.94 -20.84 -11.86
C ASP A 405 -9.53 -21.41 -12.10
N VAL A 406 -8.81 -20.85 -13.08
CA VAL A 406 -7.45 -21.29 -13.40
C VAL A 406 -6.46 -20.95 -12.28
N LEU A 407 -6.57 -19.73 -11.75
CA LEU A 407 -5.62 -19.24 -10.75
C LEU A 407 -5.75 -20.00 -9.43
N LEU A 408 -6.96 -20.22 -8.92
CA LEU A 408 -7.14 -20.89 -7.63
C LEU A 408 -6.75 -22.37 -7.70
N GLU A 409 -7.05 -23.07 -8.80
CA GLU A 409 -6.59 -24.43 -9.02
C GLU A 409 -5.06 -24.53 -8.97
N PHE A 410 -4.39 -23.64 -9.68
CA PHE A 410 -2.92 -23.58 -9.69
C PHE A 410 -2.32 -23.25 -8.32
N LEU A 411 -2.89 -22.27 -7.61
CA LEU A 411 -2.42 -21.87 -6.27
C LEU A 411 -2.61 -23.01 -5.25
N ASP A 412 -3.75 -23.72 -5.29
CA ASP A 412 -4.01 -24.85 -4.41
C ASP A 412 -3.02 -25.99 -4.65
N GLU A 413 -2.73 -26.30 -5.91
CA GLU A 413 -1.72 -27.31 -6.26
C GLU A 413 -0.34 -26.93 -5.74
N LYS A 414 0.10 -25.69 -5.95
CA LYS A 414 1.39 -25.20 -5.45
C LYS A 414 1.45 -25.16 -3.93
N HIS A 415 0.38 -24.77 -3.26
CA HIS A 415 0.29 -24.83 -1.80
C HIS A 415 0.39 -26.25 -1.28
N ARG A 416 -0.33 -27.19 -1.89
CA ARG A 416 -0.27 -28.61 -1.55
C ARG A 416 1.16 -29.16 -1.69
N MET A 417 1.83 -28.83 -2.80
CA MET A 417 3.23 -29.23 -3.03
C MET A 417 4.18 -28.70 -1.95
N GLN A 418 4.00 -27.43 -1.51
CA GLN A 418 4.82 -26.86 -0.43
C GLN A 418 4.57 -27.58 0.90
N VAL A 419 3.32 -27.92 1.24
CA VAL A 419 2.98 -28.66 2.46
C VAL A 419 3.54 -30.08 2.42
N GLU A 420 3.39 -30.80 1.30
CA GLU A 420 3.99 -32.13 1.10
C GLU A 420 5.52 -32.09 1.16
N GLY A 421 6.11 -30.97 0.74
CA GLY A 421 7.54 -30.67 0.86
C GLY A 421 8.02 -30.30 2.27
N GLY A 422 7.11 -30.28 3.26
CA GLY A 422 7.44 -30.02 4.67
C GLY A 422 7.19 -28.58 5.13
N LEU A 423 6.41 -27.75 4.39
CA LEU A 423 6.03 -26.44 4.85
C LEU A 423 5.04 -26.53 6.02
N GLU A 424 5.41 -25.98 7.16
CA GLU A 424 4.56 -25.91 8.36
C GLU A 424 3.68 -24.67 8.32
N VAL A 425 2.39 -24.83 7.95
CA VAL A 425 1.45 -23.70 7.73
C VAL A 425 1.25 -22.89 9.01
N GLU A 426 1.29 -23.52 10.18
CA GLU A 426 1.11 -22.88 11.49
C GLU A 426 2.23 -21.89 11.82
N ARG A 427 3.40 -22.05 11.19
CA ARG A 427 4.55 -21.18 11.40
C ARG A 427 4.59 -19.98 10.45
N GLU A 428 3.57 -19.80 9.63
CA GLU A 428 3.52 -18.67 8.70
C GLU A 428 3.71 -17.32 9.40
N ASP A 429 3.09 -17.12 10.56
CA ASP A 429 3.20 -15.86 11.31
C ASP A 429 4.60 -15.61 11.90
N GLU A 430 5.40 -16.67 12.14
CA GLU A 430 6.77 -16.55 12.63
C GLU A 430 7.75 -16.08 11.53
N VAL A 431 7.50 -16.47 10.30
CA VAL A 431 8.37 -16.17 9.15
C VAL A 431 7.85 -15.00 8.32
N ARG A 432 6.64 -14.53 8.60
CA ARG A 432 6.05 -13.39 7.91
C ARG A 432 6.77 -12.11 8.26
N SER A 433 7.54 -11.61 7.32
CA SER A 433 8.21 -10.31 7.44
C SER A 433 7.50 -9.21 6.64
N TYR A 434 6.48 -9.56 5.80
CA TYR A 434 5.99 -8.65 4.79
C TYR A 434 4.60 -9.01 4.27
N PRO A 435 3.74 -8.03 3.92
CA PRO A 435 3.75 -6.66 4.40
C PRO A 435 3.34 -6.59 5.87
N LEU A 436 3.74 -5.56 6.58
CA LEU A 436 3.50 -5.41 8.02
C LEU A 436 2.08 -4.98 8.37
#